data_93e9c68aee9a2456df2b15b722c0b957
#
_entry.id   93e9c68aee9a2456df2b15b722c0b957
#
_cell.length_a   1.000
_cell.length_b   1.000
_cell.length_c   1.000
_cell.angle_alpha   90.00
_cell.angle_beta   90.00
_cell.angle_gamma   90.00
#
_symmetry.space_group_name_H-M   'P 1'
#
loop_
_entity.id
_entity.type
_entity.pdbx_description
1 polymer ?
#
loop_
_entity_poly.entity_id
_entity_poly.type
_entity_poly.pdbx_seq_one_letter_code
_entity_poly.pdbx_strand_id
1 'polypeptide(L)'
;MVKLLMSWDIKSGVESAYFDFIINEFAPGLLKLGLQPTEAWYTVYGSDPQILTGAVARDLETMTQILDSGEWRELQSELLVYVTNFEYKVVRDTGRFQL
;
A
#
# COMPACT_ATOMS: atom_id res chain seq x y z
N MET A 1 9.65 12.84 7.11
CA MET A 1 8.71 12.07 6.29
C MET A 1 8.02 11.02 7.12
N VAL A 2 6.82 10.66 6.72
CA VAL A 2 6.10 9.54 7.31
C VAL A 2 5.81 8.52 6.22
N LYS A 3 5.71 7.25 6.62
CA LYS A 3 5.53 6.15 5.69
C LYS A 3 4.27 5.37 6.04
N LEU A 4 3.48 5.09 5.02
CA LEU A 4 2.36 4.17 5.10
C LEU A 4 2.87 2.79 4.73
N LEU A 5 2.80 1.85 5.68
CA LEU A 5 3.15 0.46 5.44
C LEU A 5 1.87 -0.32 5.22
N MET A 6 1.82 -1.08 4.13
CA MET A 6 0.65 -1.86 3.75
C MET A 6 1.04 -3.31 3.55
N SER A 7 0.15 -4.22 3.92
CA SER A 7 0.37 -5.64 3.70
C SER A 7 -0.93 -6.33 3.32
N TRP A 8 -0.82 -7.37 2.52
CA TRP A 8 -1.98 -8.15 2.10
C TRP A 8 -1.57 -9.47 1.45
N ASP A 9 -2.56 -10.32 1.23
CA ASP A 9 -2.42 -11.54 0.45
C ASP A 9 -3.22 -11.41 -0.83
N ILE A 10 -2.71 -11.96 -1.92
CA ILE A 10 -3.41 -11.94 -3.21
C ILE A 10 -4.44 -13.07 -3.22
N LYS A 11 -5.68 -12.76 -3.61
CA LYS A 11 -6.71 -13.78 -3.74
C LYS A 11 -6.31 -14.81 -4.78
N SER A 12 -6.59 -16.07 -4.47
CA SER A 12 -6.28 -17.16 -5.37
C SER A 12 -7.13 -17.05 -6.66
N GLY A 13 -6.47 -17.23 -7.80
CA GLY A 13 -7.15 -17.23 -9.09
C GLY A 13 -7.28 -15.87 -9.75
N VAL A 14 -6.87 -14.78 -9.08
CA VAL A 14 -6.97 -13.43 -9.67
C VAL A 14 -5.61 -12.74 -9.80
N GLU A 15 -4.53 -13.51 -9.77
CA GLU A 15 -3.18 -12.95 -9.75
C GLU A 15 -2.90 -12.03 -10.94
N SER A 16 -3.30 -12.43 -12.13
CA SER A 16 -3.05 -11.62 -13.33
C SER A 16 -3.81 -10.29 -13.27
N ALA A 17 -5.08 -10.35 -12.89
CA ALA A 17 -5.91 -9.14 -12.75
C ALA A 17 -5.37 -8.25 -11.63
N TYR A 18 -4.87 -8.86 -10.55
CA TYR A 18 -4.27 -8.12 -9.45
C TYR A 18 -3.05 -7.31 -9.94
N PHE A 19 -2.13 -7.94 -10.66
CA PHE A 19 -0.94 -7.23 -11.13
C PHE A 19 -1.29 -6.11 -12.12
N ASP A 20 -2.26 -6.34 -13.01
CA ASP A 20 -2.73 -5.30 -13.91
C ASP A 20 -3.31 -4.12 -13.12
N PHE A 21 -4.09 -4.39 -12.08
CA PHE A 21 -4.66 -3.36 -11.22
C PHE A 21 -3.57 -2.55 -10.52
N ILE A 22 -2.56 -3.24 -9.95
CA ILE A 22 -1.48 -2.55 -9.23
C ILE A 22 -0.75 -1.58 -10.15
N ILE A 23 -0.40 -2.03 -11.36
CA ILE A 23 0.41 -1.23 -12.28
C ILE A 23 -0.41 -0.09 -12.88
N ASN A 24 -1.66 -0.36 -13.26
CA ASN A 24 -2.44 0.60 -14.05
C ASN A 24 -3.33 1.50 -13.20
N GLU A 25 -3.65 1.09 -11.98
CA GLU A 25 -4.61 1.81 -11.14
C GLU A 25 -4.07 2.18 -9.77
N PHE A 26 -3.52 1.21 -9.04
CA PHE A 26 -3.19 1.42 -7.63
C PHE A 26 -1.97 2.33 -7.46
N ALA A 27 -0.86 1.99 -8.11
CA ALA A 27 0.35 2.81 -8.00
C ALA A 27 0.13 4.23 -8.54
N PRO A 28 -0.50 4.42 -9.73
CA PRO A 28 -0.84 5.77 -10.18
C PRO A 28 -1.81 6.47 -9.24
N GLY A 29 -2.75 5.72 -8.64
CA GLY A 29 -3.71 6.29 -7.67
C GLY A 29 -3.02 6.81 -6.42
N LEU A 30 -2.03 6.09 -5.90
CA LEU A 30 -1.24 6.57 -4.77
C LEU A 30 -0.53 7.87 -5.10
N LEU A 31 0.08 7.96 -6.28
CA LEU A 31 0.76 9.19 -6.72
C LEU A 31 -0.20 10.37 -6.80
N LYS A 32 -1.41 10.16 -7.30
CA LYS A 32 -2.43 11.21 -7.38
C LYS A 32 -2.84 11.71 -6.00
N LEU A 33 -2.81 10.83 -5.00
CA LEU A 33 -3.13 11.22 -3.63
C LEU A 33 -1.99 11.99 -2.95
N GLY A 34 -0.80 12.00 -3.53
CA GLY A 34 0.37 12.62 -2.94
C GLY A 34 1.26 11.65 -2.19
N LEU A 35 1.05 10.35 -2.39
CA LEU A 35 1.87 9.31 -1.78
C LEU A 35 2.89 8.82 -2.80
N GLN A 36 4.15 8.79 -2.39
CA GLN A 36 5.25 8.30 -3.22
C GLN A 36 5.49 6.83 -2.89
N PRO A 37 5.17 5.89 -3.79
CA PRO A 37 5.44 4.48 -3.52
C PRO A 37 6.92 4.23 -3.32
N THR A 38 7.24 3.32 -2.41
CA THR A 38 8.59 2.87 -2.13
C THR A 38 8.74 1.42 -2.60
N GLU A 39 9.56 0.62 -1.92
CA GLU A 39 9.77 -0.77 -2.30
C GLU A 39 8.57 -1.65 -1.97
N ALA A 40 8.52 -2.82 -2.61
CA ALA A 40 7.56 -3.86 -2.28
C ALA A 40 8.30 -5.18 -2.11
N TRP A 41 7.82 -5.99 -1.17
CA TRP A 41 8.39 -7.29 -0.85
C TRP A 41 7.36 -8.37 -1.12
N TYR A 42 7.78 -9.46 -1.72
CA TYR A 42 6.94 -10.62 -2.00
C TYR A 42 7.46 -11.80 -1.21
N THR A 43 6.63 -12.32 -0.28
CA THR A 43 7.01 -13.47 0.51
C THR A 43 6.73 -14.75 -0.28
N VAL A 44 7.77 -15.50 -0.59
CA VAL A 44 7.64 -16.75 -1.37
C VAL A 44 7.63 -17.96 -0.46
N TYR A 45 7.99 -17.80 0.82
CA TYR A 45 8.05 -18.89 1.78
C TYR A 45 7.89 -18.33 3.18
N GLY A 46 6.99 -18.95 3.96
CA GLY A 46 6.78 -18.53 5.34
C GLY A 46 5.33 -18.13 5.59
N SER A 47 5.07 -17.67 6.82
CA SER A 47 3.72 -17.29 7.26
C SER A 47 3.47 -15.78 7.22
N ASP A 48 4.43 -15.00 6.75
CA ASP A 48 4.28 -13.55 6.63
C ASP A 48 3.27 -13.19 5.54
N PRO A 49 2.73 -11.96 5.55
CA PRO A 49 1.89 -11.49 4.44
C PRO A 49 2.60 -11.66 3.10
N GLN A 50 1.82 -11.99 2.08
CA GLN A 50 2.37 -12.24 0.76
C GLN A 50 3.02 -10.99 0.17
N ILE A 51 2.38 -9.82 0.36
CA ILE A 51 2.88 -8.54 -0.11
C ILE A 51 3.07 -7.61 1.08
N LEU A 52 4.21 -6.94 1.11
CA LEU A 52 4.49 -5.85 2.04
C LEU A 52 5.03 -4.70 1.21
N THR A 53 4.41 -3.54 1.29
CA THR A 53 4.83 -2.39 0.51
C THR A 53 4.64 -1.11 1.30
N GLY A 54 5.15 -0.02 0.80
CA GLY A 54 5.06 1.27 1.47
C GLY A 54 4.91 2.42 0.52
N ALA A 55 4.49 3.55 1.07
CA ALA A 55 4.41 4.82 0.36
C ALA A 55 4.65 5.94 1.36
N VAL A 56 5.35 6.98 0.94
CA VAL A 56 5.72 8.08 1.85
C VAL A 56 4.97 9.36 1.53
N ALA A 57 4.68 10.12 2.57
CA ALA A 57 4.18 11.48 2.47
C ALA A 57 5.17 12.38 3.22
N ARG A 58 5.13 13.68 2.92
CA ARG A 58 6.12 14.60 3.47
C ARG A 58 5.99 14.75 4.99
N ASP A 59 4.78 14.67 5.55
CA ASP A 59 4.56 14.82 6.99
C ASP A 59 3.28 14.11 7.43
N LEU A 60 3.08 14.05 8.74
CA LEU A 60 1.95 13.34 9.33
C LEU A 60 0.61 14.02 9.01
N GLU A 61 0.59 15.35 8.98
CA GLU A 61 -0.64 16.08 8.64
C GLU A 61 -1.12 15.71 7.24
N THR A 62 -0.22 15.72 6.26
CA THR A 62 -0.53 15.34 4.89
C THR A 62 -1.00 13.89 4.83
N MET A 63 -0.30 12.98 5.51
CA MET A 63 -0.69 11.57 5.55
C MET A 63 -2.08 11.39 6.13
N THR A 64 -2.39 12.07 7.24
CA THR A 64 -3.69 11.98 7.87
C THR A 64 -4.80 12.47 6.94
N GLN A 65 -4.58 13.58 6.25
CA GLN A 65 -5.54 14.10 5.29
C GLN A 65 -5.81 13.12 4.16
N ILE A 66 -4.76 12.49 3.65
CA ILE A 66 -4.89 11.49 2.58
C ILE A 66 -5.71 10.29 3.07
N LEU A 67 -5.40 9.76 4.25
CA LEU A 67 -6.07 8.57 4.77
C LEU A 67 -7.53 8.85 5.15
N ASP A 68 -7.87 10.10 5.42
CA ASP A 68 -9.26 10.50 5.70
C ASP A 68 -10.05 10.82 4.44
N SER A 69 -9.40 10.85 3.27
CA SER A 69 -10.05 11.25 2.03
C SER A 69 -10.93 10.15 1.45
N GLY A 70 -11.97 10.57 0.70
CA GLY A 70 -12.81 9.65 -0.04
C GLY A 70 -12.06 8.92 -1.14
N GLU A 71 -11.09 9.58 -1.74
CA GLU A 71 -10.25 9.02 -2.81
C GLU A 71 -9.43 7.83 -2.30
N TRP A 72 -8.88 7.93 -1.09
CA TRP A 72 -8.18 6.80 -0.48
C TRP A 72 -9.11 5.63 -0.21
N ARG A 73 -10.30 5.90 0.33
CA ARG A 73 -11.28 4.85 0.61
C ARG A 73 -11.71 4.13 -0.66
N GLU A 74 -11.91 4.88 -1.73
CA GLU A 74 -12.28 4.31 -3.02
C GLU A 74 -11.16 3.42 -3.56
N LEU A 75 -9.92 3.89 -3.52
CA LEU A 75 -8.77 3.14 -4.00
C LEU A 75 -8.59 1.86 -3.16
N GLN A 76 -8.75 1.96 -1.85
CA GLN A 76 -8.70 0.80 -0.97
C GLN A 76 -9.79 -0.21 -1.29
N SER A 77 -11.00 0.26 -1.55
CA SER A 77 -12.14 -0.62 -1.91
C SER A 77 -11.86 -1.38 -3.20
N GLU A 78 -11.24 -0.72 -4.18
CA GLU A 78 -10.86 -1.35 -5.43
C GLU A 78 -9.79 -2.42 -5.21
N LEU A 79 -8.81 -2.14 -4.36
CA LEU A 79 -7.76 -3.12 -4.02
C LEU A 79 -8.37 -4.37 -3.36
N LEU A 80 -9.36 -4.19 -2.49
CA LEU A 80 -9.98 -5.29 -1.75
C LEU A 80 -10.73 -6.29 -2.65
N VAL A 81 -10.97 -5.95 -3.91
CA VAL A 81 -11.51 -6.91 -4.88
C VAL A 81 -10.51 -8.03 -5.15
N TYR A 82 -9.20 -7.73 -5.06
CA TYR A 82 -8.14 -8.65 -5.46
C TYR A 82 -7.36 -9.24 -4.30
N VAL A 83 -7.51 -8.69 -3.08
CA VAL A 83 -6.66 -9.08 -1.95
C VAL A 83 -7.48 -9.40 -0.70
N THR A 84 -6.86 -10.13 0.21
CA THR A 84 -7.39 -10.43 1.53
C THR A 84 -6.38 -10.04 2.60
N ASN A 85 -6.82 -9.97 3.85
CA ASN A 85 -5.95 -9.66 4.98
C ASN A 85 -5.21 -8.34 4.83
N PHE A 86 -5.90 -7.35 4.23
CA PHE A 86 -5.33 -6.02 4.07
C PHE A 86 -5.17 -5.34 5.42
N GLU A 87 -3.96 -4.88 5.69
CA GLU A 87 -3.63 -4.11 6.88
C GLU A 87 -2.74 -2.95 6.50
N TYR A 88 -2.82 -1.86 7.25
CA TYR A 88 -1.89 -0.76 7.08
C TYR A 88 -1.62 -0.06 8.41
N LYS A 89 -0.48 0.59 8.47
CA LYS A 89 -0.11 1.45 9.59
C LYS A 89 0.80 2.56 9.11
N VAL A 90 0.85 3.64 9.88
CA VAL A 90 1.71 4.77 9.59
C VAL A 90 2.88 4.74 10.56
N VAL A 91 4.09 4.86 10.04
CA VAL A 91 5.31 4.91 10.84
C VAL A 91 6.10 6.16 10.43
N ARG A 92 6.96 6.62 11.33
CA ARG A 92 7.86 7.71 11.03
C ARG A 92 9.04 7.15 10.22
N ASP A 93 9.27 7.76 9.06
CA ASP A 93 10.41 7.39 8.22
C ASP A 93 11.57 8.29 8.58
N THR A 94 12.58 7.73 9.22
CA THR A 94 13.77 8.48 9.64
C THR A 94 14.89 8.45 8.61
N GLY A 95 14.67 7.79 7.48
CA GLY A 95 15.72 7.61 6.47
C GLY A 95 16.76 6.59 6.87
N ARG A 96 16.53 5.84 7.96
CA ARG A 96 17.43 4.80 8.44
C ARG A 96 16.74 3.46 8.42
N PHE A 97 17.54 2.42 8.27
CA PHE A 97 17.04 1.08 8.44
C PHE A 97 16.75 0.86 9.94
N GLN A 98 15.54 0.42 10.25
CA GLN A 98 15.13 0.16 11.63
C GLN A 98 14.68 -1.28 11.77
N LEU A 99 15.20 -1.91 12.79
CA LEU A 99 14.83 -3.26 13.15
C LEU A 99 13.79 -3.27 14.26
#